data_da3a9e9bbcd9e6aa32dec08c962d341d
#
_entry.id   da3a9e9bbcd9e6aa32dec08c962d341d
#
_cell.length_a   1.000
_cell.length_b   1.000
_cell.length_c   1.000
_cell.angle_alpha   90.00
_cell.angle_beta   90.00
_cell.angle_gamma   90.00
#
_symmetry.space_group_name_H-M   'P 1'
#
loop_
_entity.id
_entity.type
_entity.pdbx_description
1 polymer ?
#
loop_
_entity_poly.entity_id
_entity_poly.type
_entity_poly.pdbx_seq_one_letter_code
_entity_poly.pdbx_strand_id
1 'polypeptide(L)'
;MPRRPLIVAVLFGALALTGCTSTPAASPSPTPTTAATAAPSGDGTLLIGTLFPMTGDNAASGAAQVAGTELAVRDILAEQTTPTQPVQLIHRNSAGDLAAAYADLVARGVDLVLWDATTALPADADSTVGNATMVALGDFANGGTPLAADKAFTARLKTADPGLAGTDGGAEAYDGVVTAALAALITGDDGGASLAAGWPQVISGSAVCASWGECVFALAEKQIIDYQGITGVRS
;
A
#
# COMPACT_ATOMS: atom_id res chain seq x y z
N MET A 1 -70.48 54.80 -44.43
CA MET A 1 -69.91 56.01 -45.08
C MET A 1 -68.43 56.17 -44.76
N PRO A 2 -67.75 56.64 -45.69
CA PRO A 2 -66.36 56.18 -45.94
C PRO A 2 -65.24 57.09 -45.39
N ARG A 3 -64.00 56.60 -45.36
CA ARG A 3 -62.91 57.31 -45.95
C ARG A 3 -61.53 56.67 -45.59
N ARG A 4 -60.94 56.12 -46.63
CA ARG A 4 -59.49 55.99 -46.74
C ARG A 4 -58.86 57.37 -46.97
N PRO A 5 -57.64 57.73 -46.71
CA PRO A 5 -56.53 57.26 -47.58
C PRO A 5 -55.14 57.10 -46.94
N LEU A 6 -54.32 56.50 -47.73
CA LEU A 6 -52.93 56.83 -48.26
C LEU A 6 -51.75 56.65 -47.36
N ILE A 7 -50.99 55.62 -47.63
CA ILE A 7 -49.65 55.43 -48.18
C ILE A 7 -48.65 56.57 -47.92
N VAL A 8 -47.58 56.27 -47.20
CA VAL A 8 -46.21 56.70 -47.53
C VAL A 8 -45.23 55.56 -47.17
N ALA A 9 -44.54 55.07 -48.17
CA ALA A 9 -43.42 54.17 -48.03
C ALA A 9 -42.14 55.01 -47.81
N VAL A 10 -41.35 54.65 -46.82
CA VAL A 10 -39.95 55.09 -46.72
C VAL A 10 -39.07 53.89 -46.55
N LEU A 11 -38.35 53.59 -47.59
CA LEU A 11 -37.21 52.66 -47.57
C LEU A 11 -36.07 53.34 -46.80
N PHE A 12 -35.63 52.71 -45.74
CA PHE A 12 -34.28 52.92 -45.24
C PHE A 12 -33.58 51.60 -45.03
N GLY A 13 -32.50 51.46 -45.80
CA GLY A 13 -31.59 50.30 -45.72
C GLY A 13 -30.86 50.28 -44.39
N ALA A 14 -30.86 49.13 -43.76
CA ALA A 14 -30.00 48.89 -42.62
C ALA A 14 -28.98 47.82 -42.97
N LEU A 15 -27.73 48.19 -42.94
CA LEU A 15 -26.58 47.28 -42.98
C LEU A 15 -26.67 46.28 -41.84
N ALA A 16 -26.73 45.00 -42.17
CA ALA A 16 -26.57 43.92 -41.23
C ALA A 16 -25.07 43.73 -40.95
N LEU A 17 -24.60 44.18 -39.81
CA LEU A 17 -23.33 43.75 -39.20
C LEU A 17 -23.60 42.42 -38.49
N THR A 18 -23.24 41.32 -39.17
CA THR A 18 -23.18 40.01 -38.53
C THR A 18 -21.98 39.92 -37.60
N GLY A 19 -22.15 40.31 -36.34
CA GLY A 19 -21.21 40.02 -35.28
C GLY A 19 -21.33 38.55 -34.86
N CYS A 20 -20.37 37.74 -35.26
CA CYS A 20 -20.18 36.41 -34.65
C CYS A 20 -19.71 36.56 -33.20
N THR A 21 -20.61 36.50 -32.25
CA THR A 21 -20.26 36.25 -30.86
C THR A 21 -19.98 34.75 -30.72
N SER A 22 -18.71 34.40 -30.81
CA SER A 22 -18.25 33.07 -30.39
C SER A 22 -18.42 32.97 -28.88
N THR A 23 -19.49 32.32 -28.45
CA THR A 23 -19.66 31.86 -27.07
C THR A 23 -18.52 30.87 -26.80
N PRO A 24 -17.67 31.09 -25.78
CA PRO A 24 -16.68 30.04 -25.42
C PRO A 24 -17.46 28.80 -24.99
N ALA A 25 -17.24 27.71 -25.72
CA ALA A 25 -17.75 26.41 -25.34
C ALA A 25 -17.17 26.10 -23.95
N ALA A 26 -18.03 25.91 -22.96
CA ALA A 26 -17.65 25.45 -21.65
C ALA A 26 -16.92 24.12 -21.83
N SER A 27 -15.64 24.08 -21.45
CA SER A 27 -14.89 22.81 -21.35
C SER A 27 -15.70 21.87 -20.48
N PRO A 28 -15.91 20.61 -20.93
CA PRO A 28 -16.57 19.64 -20.08
C PRO A 28 -15.75 19.49 -18.80
N SER A 29 -16.36 19.75 -17.64
CA SER A 29 -15.77 19.41 -16.34
C SER A 29 -15.38 17.94 -16.38
N PRO A 30 -14.17 17.58 -15.94
CA PRO A 30 -13.82 16.16 -15.85
C PRO A 30 -14.83 15.48 -14.95
N THR A 31 -15.54 14.51 -15.50
CA THR A 31 -16.38 13.61 -14.71
C THR A 31 -15.48 12.96 -13.68
N PRO A 32 -15.79 12.95 -12.37
CA PRO A 32 -14.98 12.22 -11.41
C PRO A 32 -14.97 10.76 -11.85
N THR A 33 -13.80 10.30 -12.29
CA THR A 33 -13.55 8.88 -12.52
C THR A 33 -13.63 8.23 -11.15
N THR A 34 -14.70 7.52 -10.86
CA THR A 34 -14.77 6.63 -9.71
C THR A 34 -13.60 5.67 -9.87
N ALA A 35 -12.65 5.70 -8.94
CA ALA A 35 -11.57 4.72 -8.94
C ALA A 35 -12.22 3.33 -8.99
N ALA A 36 -11.85 2.54 -9.99
CA ALA A 36 -12.34 1.17 -10.07
C ALA A 36 -11.84 0.44 -8.82
N THR A 37 -12.77 -0.01 -7.99
CA THR A 37 -12.43 -0.90 -6.89
C THR A 37 -11.81 -2.15 -7.51
N ALA A 38 -10.59 -2.52 -7.10
CA ALA A 38 -9.96 -3.76 -7.55
C ALA A 38 -10.91 -4.92 -7.26
N ALA A 39 -11.05 -5.82 -8.22
CA ALA A 39 -11.83 -7.02 -7.99
C ALA A 39 -11.08 -7.90 -6.97
N PRO A 40 -11.77 -8.49 -5.96
CA PRO A 40 -11.15 -9.44 -5.05
C PRO A 40 -10.44 -10.55 -5.82
N SER A 41 -9.20 -10.83 -5.45
CA SER A 41 -8.37 -11.85 -6.12
C SER A 41 -7.66 -12.76 -5.12
N GLY A 42 -7.86 -12.55 -3.83
CA GLY A 42 -7.29 -13.35 -2.76
C GLY A 42 -7.92 -14.75 -2.68
N ASP A 43 -7.19 -15.68 -2.14
CA ASP A 43 -7.61 -17.08 -1.94
C ASP A 43 -7.98 -17.41 -0.48
N GLY A 44 -7.89 -16.42 0.41
CA GLY A 44 -8.15 -16.55 1.83
C GLY A 44 -6.91 -16.85 2.67
N THR A 45 -5.72 -16.78 2.08
CA THR A 45 -4.43 -16.95 2.76
C THR A 45 -3.50 -15.80 2.38
N LEU A 46 -3.23 -14.89 3.29
CA LEU A 46 -2.26 -13.82 3.04
C LEU A 46 -0.84 -14.43 2.96
N LEU A 47 -0.36 -14.62 1.74
CA LEU A 47 0.94 -15.20 1.47
C LEU A 47 1.97 -14.10 1.19
N ILE A 48 2.86 -13.85 2.15
CA ILE A 48 3.90 -12.81 2.05
C ILE A 48 5.23 -13.44 1.63
N GLY A 49 5.75 -13.04 0.49
CA GLY A 49 7.12 -13.30 0.08
C GLY A 49 8.08 -12.28 0.68
N THR A 50 9.31 -12.67 0.97
CA THR A 50 10.36 -11.74 1.37
C THR A 50 11.61 -11.90 0.52
N LEU A 51 12.25 -10.79 0.19
CA LEU A 51 13.54 -10.72 -0.48
C LEU A 51 14.53 -10.00 0.44
N PHE A 52 15.20 -10.77 1.30
CA PHE A 52 16.14 -10.24 2.29
C PHE A 52 17.55 -10.81 2.08
N PRO A 53 18.62 -10.07 2.41
CA PRO A 53 20.00 -10.50 2.23
C PRO A 53 20.41 -11.54 3.30
N MET A 54 20.13 -12.83 3.05
CA MET A 54 20.42 -13.90 4.01
C MET A 54 21.89 -14.36 4.00
N THR A 55 22.70 -13.88 3.06
CA THR A 55 24.14 -14.18 2.93
C THR A 55 24.92 -12.93 2.58
N GLY A 56 26.26 -12.99 2.71
CA GLY A 56 27.15 -11.86 2.43
C GLY A 56 27.18 -10.82 3.55
N ASP A 57 27.63 -9.61 3.23
CA ASP A 57 27.93 -8.56 4.22
C ASP A 57 26.69 -8.08 4.99
N ASN A 58 25.52 -8.16 4.37
CA ASN A 58 24.24 -7.72 4.97
C ASN A 58 23.45 -8.88 5.64
N ALA A 59 24.05 -10.07 5.79
CA ALA A 59 23.36 -11.24 6.34
C ALA A 59 22.82 -11.01 7.76
N ALA A 60 23.48 -10.19 8.57
CA ALA A 60 23.00 -9.86 9.91
C ALA A 60 21.69 -9.07 9.89
N SER A 61 21.56 -8.10 8.96
CA SER A 61 20.32 -7.36 8.74
C SER A 61 19.25 -8.29 8.18
N GLY A 62 19.57 -9.12 7.19
CA GLY A 62 18.63 -10.10 6.63
C GLY A 62 18.07 -11.07 7.68
N ALA A 63 18.92 -11.55 8.60
CA ALA A 63 18.46 -12.39 9.72
C ALA A 63 17.50 -11.64 10.66
N ALA A 64 17.79 -10.36 10.96
CA ALA A 64 16.91 -9.53 11.78
C ALA A 64 15.56 -9.25 11.08
N GLN A 65 15.59 -9.04 9.78
CA GLN A 65 14.37 -8.84 8.96
C GLN A 65 13.51 -10.12 8.94
N VAL A 66 14.10 -11.29 8.74
CA VAL A 66 13.39 -12.58 8.87
C VAL A 66 12.76 -12.72 10.26
N ALA A 67 13.55 -12.51 11.31
CA ALA A 67 13.05 -12.61 12.69
C ALA A 67 11.91 -11.60 12.97
N GLY A 68 11.98 -10.40 12.39
CA GLY A 68 10.93 -9.40 12.48
C GLY A 68 9.62 -9.85 11.86
N THR A 69 9.66 -10.39 10.64
CA THR A 69 8.45 -10.91 9.97
C THR A 69 7.82 -12.09 10.72
N GLU A 70 8.64 -13.03 11.18
CA GLU A 70 8.17 -14.18 11.95
C GLU A 70 7.58 -13.77 13.31
N LEU A 71 8.18 -12.76 13.95
CA LEU A 71 7.65 -12.22 15.20
C LEU A 71 6.28 -11.57 14.98
N ALA A 72 6.10 -10.82 13.89
CA ALA A 72 4.82 -10.21 13.54
C ALA A 72 3.73 -11.27 13.32
N VAL A 73 4.01 -12.33 12.56
CA VAL A 73 3.06 -13.44 12.36
C VAL A 73 2.72 -14.09 13.69
N ARG A 74 3.69 -14.29 14.57
CA ARG A 74 3.46 -14.86 15.91
C ARG A 74 2.53 -13.99 16.75
N ASP A 75 2.73 -12.67 16.74
CA ASP A 75 1.89 -11.73 17.48
C ASP A 75 0.46 -11.69 16.91
N ILE A 76 0.30 -11.66 15.59
CA ILE A 76 -1.01 -11.71 14.93
C ILE A 76 -1.77 -12.99 15.35
N LEU A 77 -1.09 -14.14 15.37
CA LEU A 77 -1.69 -15.40 15.75
C LEU A 77 -1.99 -15.50 17.26
N ALA A 78 -1.14 -14.88 18.11
CA ALA A 78 -1.30 -14.95 19.57
C ALA A 78 -2.52 -14.17 20.07
N GLU A 79 -2.88 -13.08 19.39
CA GLU A 79 -3.98 -12.24 19.84
C GLU A 79 -5.38 -12.77 19.50
N GLN A 80 -5.49 -13.88 18.78
CA GLN A 80 -6.74 -14.61 18.47
C GLN A 80 -7.96 -13.73 18.12
N THR A 81 -7.74 -12.47 17.93
CA THR A 81 -8.75 -11.53 17.45
C THR A 81 -8.87 -11.72 15.96
N THR A 82 -9.66 -12.71 15.56
CA THR A 82 -9.92 -12.92 14.14
C THR A 82 -9.72 -11.68 13.28
N PRO A 83 -8.99 -11.76 12.18
CA PRO A 83 -9.53 -12.49 11.06
C PRO A 83 -8.77 -13.79 10.86
N THR A 84 -9.50 -14.64 10.42
CA THR A 84 -9.36 -15.98 10.03
C THR A 84 -8.47 -16.19 8.81
N GLN A 85 -7.79 -15.17 8.32
CA GLN A 85 -6.88 -15.35 7.19
C GLN A 85 -5.50 -15.72 7.74
N PRO A 86 -5.04 -16.96 7.53
CA PRO A 86 -3.71 -17.35 7.95
C PRO A 86 -2.69 -16.50 7.19
N VAL A 87 -1.73 -15.91 7.94
CA VAL A 87 -0.58 -15.25 7.36
C VAL A 87 0.52 -16.29 7.21
N GLN A 88 1.06 -16.41 5.99
CA GLN A 88 2.17 -17.30 5.68
C GLN A 88 3.34 -16.54 5.10
N LEU A 89 4.55 -17.02 5.37
CA LEU A 89 5.80 -16.38 4.92
C LEU A 89 6.58 -17.33 4.02
N ILE A 90 7.16 -16.77 2.95
CA ILE A 90 8.15 -17.45 2.11
C ILE A 90 9.37 -16.55 2.00
N HIS A 91 10.47 -16.95 2.62
CA HIS A 91 11.72 -16.20 2.56
C HIS A 91 12.60 -16.61 1.38
N ARG A 92 13.18 -15.62 0.68
CA ARG A 92 14.17 -15.82 -0.36
C ARG A 92 15.36 -14.89 -0.16
N ASN A 93 16.53 -15.41 -0.47
CA ASN A 93 17.79 -14.67 -0.35
C ASN A 93 17.93 -13.68 -1.50
N SER A 94 18.00 -12.39 -1.20
CA SER A 94 18.22 -11.33 -2.19
C SER A 94 19.71 -11.13 -2.55
N ALA A 95 20.63 -11.63 -1.73
CA ALA A 95 22.08 -11.45 -1.95
C ALA A 95 22.68 -12.41 -3.00
N GLY A 96 21.86 -13.31 -3.57
CA GLY A 96 22.29 -14.20 -4.65
C GLY A 96 21.73 -13.76 -6.00
N ASP A 97 21.06 -14.71 -6.69
CA ASP A 97 20.31 -14.42 -7.91
C ASP A 97 18.94 -13.83 -7.53
N LEU A 98 18.88 -12.50 -7.43
CA LEU A 98 17.67 -11.78 -7.05
C LEU A 98 16.52 -12.02 -8.04
N ALA A 99 16.83 -12.09 -9.35
CA ALA A 99 15.81 -12.31 -10.37
C ALA A 99 15.17 -13.71 -10.24
N ALA A 100 15.99 -14.74 -9.99
CA ALA A 100 15.47 -16.08 -9.75
C ALA A 100 14.69 -16.17 -8.42
N ALA A 101 15.16 -15.51 -7.35
CA ALA A 101 14.47 -15.46 -6.08
C ALA A 101 13.10 -14.80 -6.20
N TYR A 102 13.02 -13.69 -6.92
CA TYR A 102 11.78 -12.98 -7.20
C TYR A 102 10.83 -13.83 -8.07
N ALA A 103 11.33 -14.42 -9.16
CA ALA A 103 10.53 -15.29 -10.03
C ALA A 103 9.94 -16.50 -9.28
N ASP A 104 10.68 -17.08 -8.33
CA ASP A 104 10.17 -18.18 -7.49
C ASP A 104 9.03 -17.71 -6.58
N LEU A 105 9.11 -16.53 -5.99
CA LEU A 105 8.02 -15.97 -5.18
C LEU A 105 6.76 -15.74 -6.03
N VAL A 106 6.91 -15.14 -7.21
CA VAL A 106 5.80 -14.94 -8.15
C VAL A 106 5.17 -16.27 -8.58
N ALA A 107 6.00 -17.29 -8.90
CA ALA A 107 5.51 -18.61 -9.27
C ALA A 107 4.76 -19.33 -8.14
N ARG A 108 4.98 -18.94 -6.89
CA ARG A 108 4.25 -19.47 -5.72
C ARG A 108 2.97 -18.72 -5.41
N GLY A 109 2.68 -17.66 -6.16
CA GLY A 109 1.45 -16.89 -6.01
C GLY A 109 1.42 -16.04 -4.74
N VAL A 110 2.56 -15.46 -4.31
CA VAL A 110 2.56 -14.54 -3.18
C VAL A 110 1.69 -13.31 -3.47
N ASP A 111 0.99 -12.81 -2.47
CA ASP A 111 0.13 -11.63 -2.58
C ASP A 111 0.92 -10.34 -2.42
N LEU A 112 1.99 -10.41 -1.65
CA LEU A 112 2.85 -9.27 -1.36
C LEU A 112 4.31 -9.73 -1.25
N VAL A 113 5.22 -8.90 -1.73
CA VAL A 113 6.67 -9.09 -1.55
C VAL A 113 7.22 -7.94 -0.72
N LEU A 114 7.72 -8.24 0.47
CA LEU A 114 8.54 -7.34 1.27
C LEU A 114 9.98 -7.43 0.80
N TRP A 115 10.57 -6.29 0.49
CA TRP A 115 11.88 -6.22 -0.12
C TRP A 115 12.83 -5.31 0.64
N ASP A 116 14.07 -5.78 0.83
CA ASP A 116 15.15 -4.95 1.33
C ASP A 116 15.66 -4.00 0.23
N ALA A 117 15.48 -2.71 0.43
CA ALA A 117 15.84 -1.67 -0.52
C ALA A 117 17.37 -1.51 -0.75
N THR A 118 18.21 -2.30 -0.10
CA THR A 118 19.68 -2.25 -0.29
C THR A 118 20.14 -2.79 -1.64
N THR A 119 19.33 -3.64 -2.28
CA THR A 119 19.61 -4.23 -3.58
C THR A 119 18.57 -3.77 -4.60
N ALA A 120 18.97 -3.23 -5.76
CA ALA A 120 18.02 -2.82 -6.79
C ALA A 120 17.24 -4.04 -7.31
N LEU A 121 15.92 -3.89 -7.41
CA LEU A 121 15.08 -4.89 -8.06
C LEU A 121 15.46 -5.05 -9.54
N PRO A 122 15.20 -6.22 -10.15
CA PRO A 122 15.29 -6.38 -11.60
C PRO A 122 14.45 -5.30 -12.31
N ALA A 123 14.95 -4.81 -13.45
CA ALA A 123 14.29 -3.73 -14.19
C ALA A 123 12.89 -4.07 -14.71
N ASP A 124 12.58 -5.34 -14.78
CA ASP A 124 11.28 -5.93 -15.17
C ASP A 124 10.43 -6.35 -13.96
N ALA A 125 10.90 -6.13 -12.73
CA ALA A 125 10.09 -6.26 -11.54
C ALA A 125 9.11 -5.08 -11.49
N ASP A 126 8.04 -5.20 -12.23
CA ASP A 126 6.94 -4.24 -12.18
C ASP A 126 6.29 -4.29 -10.78
N SER A 127 5.79 -3.15 -10.32
CA SER A 127 5.15 -2.99 -9.02
C SER A 127 3.96 -3.94 -8.78
N THR A 128 3.54 -4.65 -9.82
CA THR A 128 2.46 -5.65 -9.81
C THR A 128 2.79 -6.78 -10.77
N VAL A 129 3.71 -7.67 -10.43
CA VAL A 129 3.94 -8.88 -11.25
C VAL A 129 3.09 -10.01 -10.70
N GLY A 130 2.31 -10.60 -11.59
CA GLY A 130 1.41 -11.72 -11.29
C GLY A 130 0.19 -11.29 -10.50
N ASN A 131 0.04 -10.83 -9.45
CA ASN A 131 -0.96 -10.24 -8.56
C ASN A 131 -0.31 -9.72 -7.26
N ALA A 132 1.02 -9.88 -7.10
CA ALA A 132 1.73 -9.48 -5.91
C ALA A 132 1.97 -7.97 -5.88
N THR A 133 1.78 -7.37 -4.72
CA THR A 133 2.20 -5.99 -4.46
C THR A 133 3.62 -5.99 -3.91
N MET A 134 4.46 -5.08 -4.42
CA MET A 134 5.83 -4.90 -3.95
C MET A 134 5.91 -3.77 -2.92
N VAL A 135 6.55 -4.03 -1.79
CA VAL A 135 6.74 -3.05 -0.72
C VAL A 135 8.19 -3.05 -0.26
N ALA A 136 8.83 -1.91 -0.39
CA ALA A 136 10.18 -1.71 0.12
C ALA A 136 10.16 -1.48 1.64
N LEU A 137 11.06 -2.14 2.38
CA LEU A 137 11.18 -1.89 3.83
C LEU A 137 11.56 -0.44 4.13
N GLY A 138 12.25 0.24 3.20
CA GLY A 138 12.55 1.66 3.29
C GLY A 138 11.31 2.56 3.45
N ASP A 139 10.14 2.10 2.99
CA ASP A 139 8.88 2.84 3.14
C ASP A 139 8.40 2.91 4.60
N PHE A 140 8.95 2.04 5.48
CA PHE A 140 8.72 2.06 6.92
C PHE A 140 9.78 2.86 7.67
N ALA A 141 10.83 3.29 6.99
CA ALA A 141 11.87 4.12 7.55
C ALA A 141 11.57 5.59 7.29
N ASN A 142 11.70 6.43 8.29
CA ASN A 142 11.50 7.86 8.16
C ASN A 142 12.54 8.47 7.19
N GLY A 143 12.11 8.77 5.97
CA GLY A 143 12.98 9.27 4.90
C GLY A 143 13.87 8.21 4.23
N GLY A 144 13.50 6.93 4.26
CA GLY A 144 14.24 5.84 3.63
C GLY A 144 15.46 5.34 4.41
N THR A 145 15.64 5.82 5.65
CA THR A 145 16.68 5.33 6.55
C THR A 145 16.04 4.45 7.63
N PRO A 146 16.43 3.17 7.77
CA PRO A 146 15.90 2.30 8.80
C PRO A 146 16.00 2.92 10.19
N LEU A 147 14.87 2.93 10.92
CA LEU A 147 14.86 3.41 12.30
C LEU A 147 15.43 2.33 13.22
N ALA A 148 16.19 2.76 14.21
CA ALA A 148 16.63 1.86 15.28
C ALA A 148 15.40 1.43 16.09
N ALA A 149 15.17 0.12 16.19
CA ALA A 149 14.12 -0.42 17.04
C ALA A 149 14.32 -0.02 18.51
N ASP A 150 13.23 0.19 19.23
CA ASP A 150 13.33 0.46 20.64
C ASP A 150 13.92 -0.73 21.43
N LYS A 151 14.31 -0.49 22.68
CA LYS A 151 14.94 -1.54 23.49
C LYS A 151 14.02 -2.71 23.79
N ALA A 152 12.72 -2.47 23.91
CA ALA A 152 11.74 -3.51 24.20
C ALA A 152 11.57 -4.42 23.00
N PHE A 153 11.41 -3.85 21.80
CA PHE A 153 11.34 -4.61 20.57
C PHE A 153 12.63 -5.37 20.26
N THR A 154 13.79 -4.73 20.44
CA THR A 154 15.11 -5.37 20.32
C THR A 154 15.24 -6.59 21.23
N ALA A 155 14.76 -6.49 22.49
CA ALA A 155 14.78 -7.62 23.43
C ALA A 155 13.83 -8.75 22.98
N ARG A 156 12.66 -8.42 22.42
CA ARG A 156 11.71 -9.39 21.87
C ARG A 156 12.31 -10.14 20.67
N LEU A 157 12.95 -9.43 19.71
CA LEU A 157 13.62 -10.04 18.58
C LEU A 157 14.71 -11.02 19.05
N LYS A 158 15.56 -10.63 19.99
CA LYS A 158 16.62 -11.49 20.53
C LYS A 158 16.09 -12.65 21.37
N THR A 159 14.88 -12.53 21.90
CA THR A 159 14.21 -13.66 22.56
C THR A 159 13.66 -14.64 21.52
N ALA A 160 13.14 -14.11 20.41
CA ALA A 160 12.65 -14.93 19.30
C ALA A 160 13.78 -15.66 18.56
N ASP A 161 14.89 -14.98 18.33
CA ASP A 161 16.12 -15.55 17.77
C ASP A 161 17.36 -15.06 18.56
N PRO A 162 17.85 -15.87 19.53
CA PRO A 162 19.05 -15.54 20.30
C PRO A 162 20.34 -15.49 19.47
N GLY A 163 20.34 -16.03 18.25
CA GLY A 163 21.47 -16.04 17.34
C GLY A 163 21.70 -14.73 16.58
N LEU A 164 20.80 -13.75 16.70
CA LEU A 164 20.91 -12.49 15.98
C LEU A 164 22.16 -11.69 16.35
N ALA A 165 23.00 -11.43 15.35
CA ALA A 165 24.16 -10.55 15.49
C ALA A 165 23.78 -9.06 15.56
N GLY A 166 22.67 -8.67 14.96
CA GLY A 166 22.10 -7.32 14.93
C GLY A 166 20.59 -7.36 14.91
N THR A 167 19.94 -6.18 14.93
CA THR A 167 18.48 -6.06 14.90
C THR A 167 18.00 -5.07 13.81
N ASP A 168 18.93 -4.61 12.98
CA ASP A 168 18.65 -3.60 11.96
C ASP A 168 17.71 -4.15 10.89
N GLY A 169 16.68 -3.38 10.53
CA GLY A 169 15.64 -3.78 9.59
C GLY A 169 14.55 -4.69 10.15
N GLY A 170 14.72 -5.21 11.37
CA GLY A 170 13.73 -6.10 12.00
C GLY A 170 12.42 -5.40 12.36
N ALA A 171 12.46 -4.13 12.75
CA ALA A 171 11.28 -3.34 13.06
C ALA A 171 10.47 -3.04 11.80
N GLU A 172 11.14 -2.64 10.73
CA GLU A 172 10.54 -2.36 9.42
C GLU A 172 9.89 -3.61 8.83
N ALA A 173 10.56 -4.75 8.94
CA ALA A 173 10.02 -6.03 8.48
C ALA A 173 8.79 -6.48 9.30
N TYR A 174 8.83 -6.27 10.62
CA TYR A 174 7.68 -6.50 11.50
C TYR A 174 6.49 -5.64 11.09
N ASP A 175 6.69 -4.34 10.97
CA ASP A 175 5.62 -3.40 10.60
C ASP A 175 5.10 -3.66 9.19
N GLY A 176 5.94 -4.13 8.27
CA GLY A 176 5.54 -4.54 6.93
C GLY A 176 4.50 -5.64 6.94
N VAL A 177 4.71 -6.68 7.73
CA VAL A 177 3.76 -7.80 7.88
C VAL A 177 2.47 -7.33 8.55
N VAL A 178 2.55 -6.57 9.64
CA VAL A 178 1.36 -6.06 10.33
C VAL A 178 0.54 -5.15 9.43
N THR A 179 1.19 -4.26 8.67
CA THR A 179 0.50 -3.39 7.72
C THR A 179 -0.20 -4.18 6.62
N ALA A 180 0.44 -5.23 6.07
CA ALA A 180 -0.18 -6.09 5.07
C ALA A 180 -1.42 -6.80 5.63
N ALA A 181 -1.32 -7.36 6.84
CA ALA A 181 -2.44 -8.03 7.49
C ALA A 181 -3.60 -7.07 7.79
N LEU A 182 -3.31 -5.83 8.23
CA LEU A 182 -4.32 -4.79 8.44
C LEU A 182 -4.97 -4.35 7.12
N ALA A 183 -4.19 -4.23 6.04
CA ALA A 183 -4.71 -3.92 4.71
C ALA A 183 -5.68 -5.00 4.21
N ALA A 184 -5.32 -6.27 4.36
CA ALA A 184 -6.20 -7.40 4.05
C ALA A 184 -7.49 -7.38 4.89
N LEU A 185 -7.38 -7.05 6.18
CA LEU A 185 -8.54 -6.92 7.07
C LEU A 185 -9.48 -5.79 6.64
N ILE A 186 -8.94 -4.62 6.29
CA ILE A 186 -9.72 -3.44 5.86
C ILE A 186 -10.43 -3.71 4.55
N THR A 187 -9.77 -4.35 3.59
CA THR A 187 -10.34 -4.65 2.26
C THR A 187 -11.22 -5.91 2.26
N GLY A 188 -11.05 -6.78 3.25
CA GLY A 188 -11.71 -8.09 3.29
C GLY A 188 -11.19 -9.07 2.23
N ASP A 189 -10.00 -8.82 1.67
CA ASP A 189 -9.39 -9.61 0.61
C ASP A 189 -7.85 -9.54 0.73
N ASP A 190 -7.17 -10.65 0.54
CA ASP A 190 -5.72 -10.80 0.67
C ASP A 190 -4.96 -10.67 -0.66
N GLY A 191 -5.65 -10.56 -1.79
CA GLY A 191 -5.00 -10.40 -3.09
C GLY A 191 -4.22 -9.10 -3.23
N GLY A 192 -3.11 -9.12 -3.96
CA GLY A 192 -2.16 -8.00 -4.06
C GLY A 192 -2.78 -6.66 -4.44
N ALA A 193 -3.74 -6.63 -5.37
CA ALA A 193 -4.44 -5.40 -5.75
C ALA A 193 -5.27 -4.82 -4.59
N SER A 194 -5.89 -5.67 -3.78
CA SER A 194 -6.64 -5.27 -2.58
C SER A 194 -5.70 -4.78 -1.48
N LEU A 195 -4.56 -5.45 -1.30
CA LEU A 195 -3.51 -5.00 -0.38
C LEU A 195 -3.00 -3.61 -0.76
N ALA A 196 -2.72 -3.37 -2.04
CA ALA A 196 -2.29 -2.05 -2.53
C ALA A 196 -3.35 -0.96 -2.28
N ALA A 197 -4.63 -1.29 -2.43
CA ALA A 197 -5.73 -0.36 -2.17
C ALA A 197 -5.97 -0.12 -0.67
N GLY A 198 -5.74 -1.14 0.16
CA GLY A 198 -5.88 -1.07 1.62
C GLY A 198 -4.71 -0.37 2.32
N TRP A 199 -3.51 -0.46 1.75
CA TRP A 199 -2.30 0.07 2.35
C TRP A 199 -2.39 1.53 2.83
N PRO A 200 -2.82 2.49 2.01
CA PRO A 200 -2.98 3.87 2.46
C PRO A 200 -4.00 4.02 3.59
N GLN A 201 -5.01 3.14 3.66
CA GLN A 201 -6.05 3.20 4.68
C GLN A 201 -5.55 2.76 6.06
N VAL A 202 -4.46 1.99 6.12
CA VAL A 202 -3.83 1.56 7.37
C VAL A 202 -3.14 2.71 8.09
N ILE A 203 -2.63 3.71 7.34
CA ILE A 203 -1.74 4.77 7.84
C ILE A 203 -2.32 6.18 7.72
N SER A 204 -3.58 6.36 7.35
CA SER A 204 -4.13 7.67 7.02
C SER A 204 -5.26 8.13 7.95
N GLY A 205 -5.57 7.37 8.98
CA GLY A 205 -6.69 7.65 9.88
C GLY A 205 -6.35 8.60 11.02
N SER A 206 -7.27 8.67 11.98
CA SER A 206 -7.13 9.50 13.17
C SER A 206 -6.99 8.68 14.47
N ALA A 207 -7.31 7.40 14.42
CA ALA A 207 -7.17 6.49 15.56
C ALA A 207 -5.76 5.87 15.53
N VAL A 208 -4.84 6.46 16.27
CA VAL A 208 -3.47 5.96 16.38
C VAL A 208 -3.46 4.62 17.09
N CYS A 209 -2.76 3.64 16.50
CA CYS A 209 -2.53 2.34 17.10
C CYS A 209 -1.09 1.87 16.81
N ALA A 210 -0.48 1.15 17.75
CA ALA A 210 0.93 0.74 17.67
C ALA A 210 1.12 -0.78 17.63
N SER A 211 0.06 -1.57 17.78
CA SER A 211 0.08 -3.02 17.72
C SER A 211 -1.07 -3.56 16.89
N TRP A 212 -0.94 -4.82 16.47
CA TRP A 212 -2.02 -5.54 15.78
C TRP A 212 -3.34 -5.46 16.56
N GLY A 213 -3.32 -5.83 17.86
CA GLY A 213 -4.54 -5.88 18.67
C GLY A 213 -5.20 -4.54 18.87
N GLU A 214 -4.41 -3.47 19.12
CA GLU A 214 -4.94 -2.11 19.22
C GLU A 214 -5.64 -1.69 17.93
N CYS A 215 -5.02 -1.95 16.78
CA CYS A 215 -5.58 -1.59 15.48
C CYS A 215 -6.85 -2.39 15.17
N VAL A 216 -6.86 -3.70 15.42
CA VAL A 216 -8.05 -4.55 15.23
C VAL A 216 -9.19 -4.11 16.13
N PHE A 217 -8.90 -3.74 17.38
CA PHE A 217 -9.89 -3.19 18.30
C PHE A 217 -10.49 -1.89 17.75
N ALA A 218 -9.64 -0.95 17.29
CA ALA A 218 -10.10 0.31 16.70
C ALA A 218 -10.95 0.08 15.44
N LEU A 219 -10.56 -0.86 14.57
CA LEU A 219 -11.34 -1.25 13.39
C LEU A 219 -12.70 -1.86 13.76
N ALA A 220 -12.77 -2.68 14.81
CA ALA A 220 -14.04 -3.23 15.32
C ALA A 220 -14.98 -2.12 15.81
N GLU A 221 -14.45 -1.05 16.38
CA GLU A 221 -15.18 0.17 16.77
C GLU A 221 -15.47 1.10 15.57
N LYS A 222 -15.18 0.65 14.32
CA LYS A 222 -15.40 1.39 13.05
C LYS A 222 -14.60 2.70 12.98
N GLN A 223 -13.46 2.75 13.62
CA GLN A 223 -12.52 3.87 13.53
C GLN A 223 -11.63 3.71 12.28
N ILE A 224 -11.17 4.83 11.74
CA ILE A 224 -10.17 4.87 10.70
C ILE A 224 -8.81 4.94 11.38
N ILE A 225 -8.02 3.91 11.21
CA ILE A 225 -6.76 3.72 11.94
C ILE A 225 -5.59 4.50 11.33
N ASP A 226 -4.62 4.84 12.18
CA ASP A 226 -3.28 5.29 11.83
C ASP A 226 -2.27 4.37 12.53
N TYR A 227 -1.88 3.31 11.85
CA TYR A 227 -0.90 2.36 12.38
C TYR A 227 0.50 2.96 12.33
N GLN A 228 1.10 3.16 13.48
CA GLN A 228 2.46 3.68 13.61
C GLN A 228 3.49 2.58 13.88
N GLY A 229 3.07 1.49 14.52
CA GLY A 229 3.91 0.32 14.75
C GLY A 229 5.15 0.58 15.60
N ILE A 230 6.20 -0.17 15.31
CA ILE A 230 7.50 -0.09 15.98
C ILE A 230 8.36 1.03 15.35
N THR A 231 8.16 1.31 14.07
CA THR A 231 8.95 2.31 13.33
C THR A 231 8.43 3.74 13.53
N GLY A 232 7.24 3.91 14.10
CA GLY A 232 6.66 5.21 14.41
C GLY A 232 5.92 5.86 13.26
N VAL A 233 5.74 7.18 13.37
CA VAL A 233 4.98 7.98 12.40
C VAL A 233 5.64 7.94 11.02
N ARG A 234 4.82 7.69 10.01
CA ARG A 234 5.23 7.75 8.60
C ARG A 234 4.79 9.08 8.01
N SER A 235 5.71 9.75 7.35
CA SER A 235 5.48 11.05 6.73
C SER A 235 5.14 10.90 5.24
#